data_a3d5ecda8204be29d6556b4e713a9807
#
_entry.id   a3d5ecda8204be29d6556b4e713a9807
#
_cell.length_a   1.000
_cell.length_b   1.000
_cell.length_c   1.000
_cell.angle_alpha   90.00
_cell.angle_beta   90.00
_cell.angle_gamma   90.00
#
_symmetry.space_group_name_H-M   'P 1'
#
loop_
_entity.id
_entity.type
_entity.pdbx_description
1 polymer ?
#
loop_
_entity_poly.entity_id
_entity_poly.type
_entity_poly.pdbx_seq_one_letter_code
_entity_poly.pdbx_strand_id
1 'polypeptide(L)'
;YELMLQLLAKAEDPFSGGRSYYNHPSSKRSDMPKIIHQSSATGMQAIPTTGIAHGLNYMAQIMPDEIPLGTQGEQPVVVCSLGDNSVTEGEVSEAWQTAILHQLPIIYLVQDNDWGISV
;
A
#
# COMPACT_ATOMS: atom_id res chain seq x y z
N TYR A 1 5.03 -5.89 -17.98
CA TYR A 1 5.48 -7.25 -18.27
C TYR A 1 5.47 -8.13 -17.01
N GLU A 2 6.14 -7.74 -15.92
CA GLU A 2 6.26 -8.50 -14.67
C GLU A 2 4.90 -8.87 -14.05
N LEU A 3 3.95 -7.92 -14.03
CA LEU A 3 2.59 -8.16 -13.54
C LEU A 3 1.85 -9.22 -14.39
N MET A 4 2.11 -9.24 -15.68
CA MET A 4 1.53 -10.27 -16.56
C MET A 4 2.12 -11.66 -16.29
N LEU A 5 3.39 -11.74 -15.92
CA LEU A 5 3.99 -13.01 -15.51
C LEU A 5 3.31 -13.56 -14.25
N GLN A 6 3.02 -12.71 -13.27
CA GLN A 6 2.29 -13.11 -12.07
C GLN A 6 0.86 -13.56 -12.42
N LEU A 7 0.12 -12.76 -13.18
CA LEU A 7 -1.25 -13.07 -13.59
C LEU A 7 -1.34 -14.43 -14.33
N LEU A 8 -0.32 -14.76 -15.10
CA LEU A 8 -0.25 -16.00 -15.86
C LEU A 8 0.45 -17.14 -15.09
N ALA A 9 0.74 -16.96 -13.82
CA ALA A 9 1.42 -17.93 -12.95
C ALA A 9 2.71 -18.48 -13.57
N LYS A 10 3.53 -17.62 -14.18
CA LYS A 10 4.80 -18.02 -14.78
C LYS A 10 5.91 -18.15 -13.74
N ALA A 11 6.81 -19.12 -13.93
CA ALA A 11 7.94 -19.33 -13.04
C ALA A 11 8.89 -18.12 -12.96
N GLU A 12 8.92 -17.31 -14.00
CA GLU A 12 9.70 -16.07 -14.11
C GLU A 12 9.05 -14.88 -13.40
N ASP A 13 7.86 -15.04 -12.81
CA ASP A 13 7.22 -14.01 -11.98
C ASP A 13 8.15 -13.59 -10.82
N PRO A 14 8.61 -12.33 -10.79
CA PRO A 14 9.57 -11.89 -9.77
C PRO A 14 8.95 -11.72 -8.38
N PHE A 15 7.63 -11.75 -8.27
CA PHE A 15 6.92 -11.51 -7.00
C PHE A 15 6.64 -12.81 -6.24
N SER A 16 6.30 -13.88 -6.94
CA SER A 16 5.91 -15.14 -6.31
C SER A 16 6.52 -16.39 -6.96
N GLY A 17 7.22 -16.26 -8.11
CA GLY A 17 7.75 -17.42 -8.86
C GLY A 17 6.63 -18.32 -9.35
N GLY A 18 5.53 -17.78 -9.81
CA GLY A 18 4.38 -18.50 -10.33
C GLY A 18 3.48 -19.14 -9.28
N ARG A 19 3.71 -18.87 -7.98
CA ARG A 19 2.92 -19.46 -6.88
C ARG A 19 1.61 -18.73 -6.60
N SER A 20 1.47 -17.50 -7.08
CA SER A 20 0.26 -16.70 -6.94
C SER A 20 -0.10 -16.10 -8.29
N TYR A 21 -1.34 -16.30 -8.73
CA TYR A 21 -1.89 -15.66 -9.93
C TYR A 21 -2.67 -14.38 -9.60
N TYR A 22 -2.92 -14.11 -8.33
CA TYR A 22 -3.49 -12.83 -7.92
C TYR A 22 -2.48 -11.73 -8.18
N ASN A 23 -2.97 -10.63 -8.72
CA ASN A 23 -2.15 -9.47 -9.03
C ASN A 23 -1.80 -8.67 -7.75
N HIS A 24 -1.04 -9.30 -6.87
CA HIS A 24 -0.57 -8.75 -5.60
C HIS A 24 0.96 -8.61 -5.63
N PRO A 25 1.49 -7.66 -6.40
CA PRO A 25 2.93 -7.48 -6.50
C PRO A 25 3.51 -6.98 -5.18
N SER A 26 4.76 -7.35 -4.93
CA SER A 26 5.57 -6.77 -3.86
C SER A 26 6.90 -6.33 -4.49
N SER A 27 7.11 -5.03 -4.66
CA SER A 27 8.27 -4.52 -5.37
C SER A 27 9.15 -3.65 -4.47
N LYS A 28 10.44 -3.96 -4.48
CA LYS A 28 11.51 -3.18 -3.81
C LYS A 28 12.42 -2.47 -4.82
N ARG A 29 12.02 -2.37 -6.08
CA ARG A 29 12.81 -1.72 -7.13
C ARG A 29 13.15 -0.28 -6.74
N SER A 30 14.34 0.18 -7.12
CA SER A 30 14.80 1.54 -6.81
C SER A 30 14.25 2.60 -7.76
N ASP A 31 13.82 2.18 -8.95
CA ASP A 31 13.31 3.04 -10.02
C ASP A 31 11.78 3.20 -10.01
N MET A 32 11.11 2.66 -8.99
CA MET A 32 9.66 2.67 -8.84
C MET A 32 9.25 2.90 -7.37
N PRO A 33 8.02 3.34 -7.13
CA PRO A 33 7.47 3.30 -5.78
C PRO A 33 7.57 1.90 -5.17
N LYS A 34 7.83 1.83 -3.87
CA LYS A 34 7.82 0.56 -3.14
C LYS A 34 6.38 0.05 -3.06
N ILE A 35 6.18 -1.16 -3.51
CA ILE A 35 4.88 -1.84 -3.42
C ILE A 35 5.01 -2.94 -2.40
N ILE A 36 4.20 -2.88 -1.36
CA ILE A 36 4.22 -3.84 -0.26
C ILE A 36 3.23 -4.95 -0.55
N HIS A 37 3.51 -6.14 -0.02
CA HIS A 37 2.58 -7.26 -0.12
C HIS A 37 1.18 -6.87 0.35
N GLN A 38 0.17 -7.28 -0.42
CA GLN A 38 -1.22 -6.95 -0.19
C GLN A 38 -2.01 -8.20 0.17
N SER A 39 -3.05 -8.03 0.97
CA SER A 39 -4.03 -9.07 1.27
C SER A 39 -5.17 -9.05 0.26
N SER A 40 -5.83 -10.20 0.08
CA SER A 40 -7.06 -10.31 -0.70
C SER A 40 -8.31 -9.95 0.10
N ALA A 41 -8.20 -9.82 1.43
CA ALA A 41 -9.33 -9.42 2.26
C ALA A 41 -9.68 -7.95 2.02
N THR A 42 -10.96 -7.67 1.79
CA THR A 42 -11.47 -6.33 1.49
C THR A 42 -11.11 -5.36 2.62
N GLY A 43 -10.51 -4.21 2.28
CA GLY A 43 -10.11 -3.18 3.24
C GLY A 43 -8.86 -3.49 4.07
N MET A 44 -8.36 -4.73 4.07
CA MET A 44 -7.25 -5.16 4.92
C MET A 44 -5.96 -4.37 4.69
N GLN A 45 -5.76 -3.80 3.51
CA GLN A 45 -4.57 -3.00 3.20
C GLN A 45 -4.49 -1.69 4.01
N ALA A 46 -5.59 -1.20 4.55
CA ALA A 46 -5.62 0.07 5.28
C ALA A 46 -4.75 0.05 6.54
N ILE A 47 -4.85 -0.99 7.37
CA ILE A 47 -4.10 -1.10 8.62
C ILE A 47 -2.58 -1.16 8.40
N PRO A 48 -2.04 -2.11 7.60
CA PRO A 48 -0.58 -2.16 7.40
C PRO A 48 -0.04 -0.92 6.68
N THR A 49 -0.80 -0.34 5.75
CA THR A 49 -0.39 0.87 5.04
C THR A 49 -0.30 2.07 5.99
N THR A 50 -1.26 2.20 6.90
CA THR A 50 -1.23 3.20 7.98
C THR A 50 -0.04 2.96 8.92
N GLY A 51 0.23 1.70 9.26
CA GLY A 51 1.39 1.32 10.06
C GLY A 51 2.72 1.71 9.42
N ILE A 52 2.83 1.61 8.08
CA ILE A 52 4.03 2.06 7.35
C ILE A 52 4.18 3.57 7.46
N ALA A 53 3.11 4.33 7.26
CA ALA A 53 3.13 5.78 7.41
C ALA A 53 3.51 6.20 8.84
N HIS A 54 3.01 5.46 9.83
CA HIS A 54 3.40 5.67 11.24
C HIS A 54 4.88 5.37 11.46
N GLY A 55 5.39 4.28 10.88
CA GLY A 55 6.81 3.93 10.91
C GLY A 55 7.69 5.01 10.31
N LEU A 56 7.31 5.59 9.17
CA LEU A 56 8.02 6.70 8.54
C LEU A 56 8.03 7.93 9.46
N ASN A 57 6.90 8.27 10.07
CA ASN A 57 6.81 9.39 11.00
C ASN A 57 7.68 9.16 12.25
N TYR A 58 7.73 7.94 12.76
CA TYR A 58 8.59 7.55 13.86
C TYR A 58 10.07 7.63 13.49
N MET A 59 10.45 7.09 12.31
CA MET A 59 11.82 7.19 11.81
C MET A 59 12.28 8.63 11.63
N ALA A 60 11.39 9.52 11.17
CA ALA A 60 11.71 10.94 11.03
C ALA A 60 12.13 11.59 12.35
N GLN A 61 11.65 11.08 13.47
CA GLN A 61 11.95 11.62 14.80
C GLN A 61 13.24 11.05 15.38
N ILE A 62 13.52 9.74 15.16
CA ILE A 62 14.61 9.05 15.85
C ILE A 62 15.82 8.73 14.95
N MET A 63 15.59 8.62 13.63
CA MET A 63 16.61 8.26 12.64
C MET A 63 16.41 9.06 11.35
N PRO A 64 16.44 10.41 11.42
CA PRO A 64 16.11 11.24 10.24
C PRO A 64 17.03 10.98 9.04
N ASP A 65 18.29 10.63 9.28
CA ASP A 65 19.27 10.37 8.23
C ASP A 65 19.05 9.03 7.49
N GLU A 66 18.20 8.16 8.04
CA GLU A 66 17.87 6.85 7.43
C GLU A 66 16.60 6.86 6.60
N ILE A 67 15.88 7.98 6.56
CA ILE A 67 14.68 8.10 5.73
C ILE A 67 15.08 8.20 4.27
N PRO A 68 14.49 7.37 3.39
CA PRO A 68 14.73 7.48 1.96
C PRO A 68 14.02 8.73 1.42
N LEU A 69 14.74 9.85 1.40
CA LEU A 69 14.21 11.09 0.83
C LEU A 69 14.12 10.99 -0.70
N GLY A 70 13.20 11.74 -1.28
CA GLY A 70 13.10 11.96 -2.71
C GLY A 70 14.33 12.70 -3.28
N THR A 71 14.37 12.87 -4.60
CA THR A 71 15.51 13.48 -5.30
C THR A 71 15.71 14.95 -4.96
N GLN A 72 14.70 15.63 -4.44
CA GLN A 72 14.76 17.02 -3.99
C GLN A 72 14.68 17.15 -2.46
N GLY A 73 14.84 16.03 -1.75
CA GLY A 73 14.76 16.00 -0.30
C GLY A 73 13.34 15.86 0.26
N GLU A 74 12.37 15.50 -0.60
CA GLU A 74 10.99 15.34 -0.16
C GLU A 74 10.82 14.13 0.75
N GLN A 75 9.99 14.29 1.76
CA GLN A 75 9.60 13.20 2.65
C GLN A 75 8.76 12.16 1.88
N PRO A 76 8.93 10.87 2.16
CA PRO A 76 8.12 9.84 1.54
C PRO A 76 6.66 9.95 2.01
N VAL A 77 5.74 9.70 1.08
CA VAL A 77 4.31 9.63 1.34
C VAL A 77 3.82 8.23 1.00
N VAL A 78 2.96 7.69 1.83
CA VAL A 78 2.32 6.40 1.60
C VAL A 78 1.01 6.61 0.85
N VAL A 79 0.72 5.76 -0.13
CA VAL A 79 -0.57 5.77 -0.83
C VAL A 79 -1.28 4.45 -0.56
N CYS A 80 -2.48 4.52 -0.02
CA CYS A 80 -3.38 3.39 0.20
C CYS A 80 -4.56 3.50 -0.76
N SER A 81 -4.66 2.60 -1.73
CA SER A 81 -5.78 2.55 -2.66
C SER A 81 -6.87 1.61 -2.16
N LEU A 82 -8.10 2.07 -2.16
CA LEU A 82 -9.29 1.39 -1.66
C LEU A 82 -10.42 1.47 -2.68
N GLY A 83 -11.32 0.49 -2.69
CA GLY A 83 -12.61 0.62 -3.37
C GLY A 83 -13.63 1.29 -2.47
N ASP A 84 -14.67 1.88 -3.05
CA ASP A 84 -15.75 2.56 -2.33
C ASP A 84 -16.44 1.64 -1.29
N ASN A 85 -16.72 0.39 -1.64
CA ASN A 85 -17.31 -0.55 -0.69
C ASN A 85 -16.37 -0.96 0.44
N SER A 86 -15.05 -0.98 0.19
CA SER A 86 -14.09 -1.33 1.23
C SER A 86 -13.97 -0.30 2.34
N VAL A 87 -14.40 0.95 2.10
CA VAL A 87 -14.36 2.00 3.14
C VAL A 87 -15.39 1.77 4.24
N THR A 88 -16.34 0.88 4.05
CA THR A 88 -17.32 0.50 5.09
C THR A 88 -16.79 -0.51 6.10
N GLU A 89 -15.61 -1.09 5.84
CA GLU A 89 -14.96 -2.00 6.77
C GLU A 89 -14.46 -1.27 8.04
N GLY A 90 -14.63 -1.90 9.19
CA GLY A 90 -14.25 -1.30 10.47
C GLY A 90 -12.78 -0.94 10.55
N GLU A 91 -11.90 -1.79 10.01
CA GLU A 91 -10.46 -1.59 9.94
C GLU A 91 -10.06 -0.33 9.18
N VAL A 92 -10.82 0.03 8.14
CA VAL A 92 -10.55 1.25 7.37
C VAL A 92 -10.87 2.49 8.22
N SER A 93 -11.97 2.46 8.96
CA SER A 93 -12.33 3.53 9.90
C SER A 93 -11.26 3.74 10.98
N GLU A 94 -10.75 2.66 11.55
CA GLU A 94 -9.68 2.68 12.56
C GLU A 94 -8.36 3.22 11.98
N ALA A 95 -8.03 2.81 10.76
CA ALA A 95 -6.86 3.30 10.05
C ALA A 95 -6.93 4.81 9.82
N TRP A 96 -8.09 5.32 9.37
CA TRP A 96 -8.30 6.76 9.16
C TRP A 96 -8.20 7.56 10.45
N GLN A 97 -8.83 7.09 11.52
CA GLN A 97 -8.74 7.74 12.83
C GLN A 97 -7.28 7.82 13.31
N THR A 98 -6.54 6.72 13.20
CA THR A 98 -5.12 6.67 13.54
C THR A 98 -4.30 7.64 12.70
N ALA A 99 -4.53 7.68 11.40
CA ALA A 99 -3.80 8.57 10.48
C ALA A 99 -4.04 10.03 10.82
N ILE A 100 -5.28 10.40 11.11
CA ILE A 100 -5.65 11.79 11.48
C ILE A 100 -5.04 12.15 12.84
N LEU A 101 -5.19 11.28 13.84
CA LEU A 101 -4.71 11.53 15.19
C LEU A 101 -3.20 11.77 15.23
N HIS A 102 -2.45 11.02 14.44
CA HIS A 102 -0.98 11.10 14.40
C HIS A 102 -0.45 11.93 13.24
N GLN A 103 -1.32 12.57 12.44
CA GLN A 103 -0.95 13.38 11.28
C GLN A 103 0.03 12.66 10.34
N LEU A 104 -0.32 11.42 9.98
CA LEU A 104 0.57 10.54 9.23
C LEU A 104 0.71 10.97 7.76
N PRO A 105 1.87 10.76 7.14
CA PRO A 105 2.12 11.08 5.73
C PRO A 105 1.50 10.02 4.82
N ILE A 106 0.17 9.98 4.75
CA ILE A 106 -0.59 8.99 3.99
C ILE A 106 -1.72 9.63 3.18
N ILE A 107 -1.93 9.12 1.98
CA ILE A 107 -3.06 9.45 1.11
C ILE A 107 -3.91 8.19 0.96
N TYR A 108 -5.17 8.28 1.33
CA TYR A 108 -6.17 7.25 1.01
C TYR A 108 -6.87 7.63 -0.28
N LEU A 109 -6.64 6.83 -1.32
CA LEU A 109 -7.27 7.00 -2.63
C LEU A 109 -8.46 6.05 -2.72
N VAL A 110 -9.67 6.58 -2.61
CA VAL A 110 -10.89 5.79 -2.79
C VAL A 110 -11.29 5.82 -4.26
N GLN A 111 -11.39 4.64 -4.85
CA GLN A 111 -11.87 4.45 -6.22
C GLN A 111 -13.38 4.25 -6.16
N ASP A 112 -14.10 5.35 -6.24
CA ASP A 112 -15.56 5.40 -6.20
C ASP A 112 -16.12 5.17 -7.61
N ASN A 113 -16.54 3.95 -7.86
CA ASN A 113 -17.10 3.54 -9.14
C ASN A 113 -18.53 3.01 -9.03
N ASP A 114 -19.17 3.21 -7.89
CA ASP A 114 -20.54 2.74 -7.57
C ASP A 114 -20.70 1.22 -7.72
N TRP A 115 -19.60 0.45 -7.62
CA TRP A 115 -19.65 -0.98 -7.88
C TRP A 115 -18.83 -1.80 -6.89
N GLY A 116 -19.48 -2.61 -6.08
CA GLY A 116 -18.82 -3.53 -5.15
C GLY A 116 -18.87 -4.96 -5.64
N ILE A 117 -17.90 -5.41 -6.43
CA ILE A 117 -17.78 -6.77 -7.01
C ILE A 117 -18.97 -7.10 -7.93
N SER A 118 -20.18 -7.25 -7.40
CA SER A 118 -21.37 -7.68 -8.14
C SER A 118 -22.63 -6.85 -7.86
N VAL A 119 -22.51 -5.80 -7.10
CA VAL A 119 -23.64 -4.91 -6.70
C VAL A 119 -23.25 -3.45 -6.76
#